data_7ad67c9d675a12bc0775c1a7d9d67af0
#
_entry.id   7ad67c9d675a12bc0775c1a7d9d67af0
#
_cell.length_a   1.000
_cell.length_b   1.000
_cell.length_c   1.000
_cell.angle_alpha   90.00
_cell.angle_beta   90.00
_cell.angle_gamma   90.00
#
_symmetry.space_group_name_H-M   'P 1'
#
loop_
_entity.id
_entity.type
_entity.pdbx_description
1 polymer ?
#
loop_
_entity_poly.entity_id
_entity_poly.type
_entity_poly.pdbx_seq_one_letter_code
_entity_poly.pdbx_strand_id
1 'polypeptide(L)'
;GATMRFDSLIAPGYRRAVYSRDGEGTAGVALAVYSKLRILASGAVDCVNDVDTIRATAVWADLRLDRDTVRVFCNHLRSTHIKSSDSDYLMNYRFLTDTASHEKLHSILSRLRYNSISRSHQVDSLSQLIAATPHARIVCGDFNDTPLSYTYRLMSRGLQDAFREKGRGFSHTYRGFYNTFRIDYVLVSDDFEVLSYEVPSVEFSDHHPVFVRLKYNSQRQ
;
A
#
# COMPACT_ATOMS: atom_id res chain seq x y z
N GLY A 1 20.38 -4.51 -7.35
CA GLY A 1 20.22 -5.84 -7.89
C GLY A 1 18.79 -6.24 -8.28
N ALA A 2 17.81 -6.16 -7.38
CA ALA A 2 16.41 -6.58 -7.65
C ALA A 2 15.69 -5.62 -8.62
N THR A 3 15.96 -4.34 -8.55
CA THR A 3 15.31 -3.32 -9.40
C THR A 3 15.65 -3.49 -10.88
N MET A 4 16.88 -3.88 -11.20
CA MET A 4 17.28 -4.13 -12.60
C MET A 4 16.58 -5.34 -13.24
N ARG A 5 16.21 -6.36 -12.46
CA ARG A 5 15.47 -7.52 -12.97
C ARG A 5 14.03 -7.19 -13.35
N PHE A 6 13.37 -6.31 -12.58
CA PHE A 6 11.99 -5.90 -12.87
C PHE A 6 11.89 -5.10 -14.17
N ASP A 7 12.83 -4.19 -14.41
CA ASP A 7 12.83 -3.35 -15.61
C ASP A 7 12.94 -4.16 -16.90
N SER A 8 13.66 -5.28 -16.89
CA SER A 8 13.79 -6.15 -18.05
C SER A 8 12.53 -6.96 -18.37
N LEU A 9 11.58 -7.06 -17.41
CA LEU A 9 10.32 -7.78 -17.58
C LEU A 9 9.17 -6.86 -18.02
N ILE A 10 9.37 -5.52 -17.92
CA ILE A 10 8.34 -4.56 -18.30
C ILE A 10 8.41 -4.30 -19.80
N ALA A 11 7.25 -4.42 -20.45
CA ALA A 11 7.13 -4.23 -21.88
C ALA A 11 7.65 -2.86 -22.33
N PRO A 12 8.26 -2.77 -23.55
CA PRO A 12 8.71 -1.50 -24.12
C PRO A 12 7.62 -0.44 -24.13
N GLY A 13 7.98 0.81 -23.91
CA GLY A 13 7.05 1.95 -23.91
C GLY A 13 6.57 2.41 -22.53
N TYR A 14 6.88 1.67 -21.47
CA TYR A 14 6.64 2.18 -20.12
C TYR A 14 7.76 3.13 -19.67
N ARG A 15 7.34 4.22 -19.03
CA ARG A 15 8.21 5.12 -18.27
C ARG A 15 8.11 4.76 -16.80
N ARG A 16 9.13 5.05 -16.03
CA ARG A 16 9.17 4.71 -14.62
C ARG A 16 9.50 5.91 -13.73
N ALA A 17 8.88 5.97 -12.57
CA ALA A 17 9.33 6.67 -11.39
C ALA A 17 9.65 5.61 -10.33
N VAL A 18 10.88 5.54 -9.90
CA VAL A 18 11.34 4.53 -8.94
C VAL A 18 12.04 5.20 -7.78
N TYR A 19 11.73 4.73 -6.60
CA TYR A 19 12.54 4.96 -5.43
C TYR A 19 13.01 3.61 -4.88
N SER A 20 14.32 3.44 -4.80
CA SER A 20 14.94 2.27 -4.18
C SER A 20 15.53 2.66 -2.84
N ARG A 21 15.21 1.91 -1.82
CA ARG A 21 15.89 2.02 -0.52
C ARG A 21 17.20 1.24 -0.62
N ASP A 22 18.28 1.92 -0.94
CA ASP A 22 19.64 1.38 -0.81
C ASP A 22 20.06 1.49 0.66
N GLY A 23 19.83 0.44 1.42
CA GLY A 23 20.34 0.25 2.76
C GLY A 23 21.27 -0.95 2.78
N GLU A 24 22.48 -0.78 3.30
CA GLU A 24 23.43 -1.86 3.48
C GLU A 24 22.77 -3.07 4.17
N GLY A 25 22.77 -4.22 3.49
CA GLY A 25 22.56 -5.53 4.08
C GLY A 25 21.14 -6.07 4.21
N THR A 26 20.09 -5.38 3.76
CA THR A 26 18.74 -5.95 3.71
C THR A 26 18.14 -5.81 2.33
N ALA A 27 17.40 -6.83 1.88
CA ALA A 27 16.65 -6.78 0.62
C ALA A 27 15.79 -5.51 0.60
N GLY A 28 16.20 -4.53 -0.19
CA GLY A 28 15.58 -3.21 -0.23
C GLY A 28 14.17 -3.32 -0.79
N VAL A 29 13.20 -2.71 -0.13
CA VAL A 29 11.86 -2.51 -0.70
C VAL A 29 11.98 -1.41 -1.73
N ALA A 30 11.73 -1.73 -2.99
CA ALA A 30 11.64 -0.76 -4.07
C ALA A 30 10.16 -0.44 -4.31
N LEU A 31 9.81 0.85 -4.28
CA LEU A 31 8.54 1.35 -4.75
C LEU A 31 8.71 1.92 -6.15
N ALA A 32 7.78 1.61 -7.04
CA ALA A 32 7.86 2.08 -8.42
C ALA A 32 6.48 2.35 -9.01
N VAL A 33 6.39 3.38 -9.83
CA VAL A 33 5.27 3.64 -10.73
C VAL A 33 5.76 3.45 -12.16
N TYR A 34 5.13 2.54 -12.89
CA TYR A 34 5.37 2.34 -14.32
C TYR A 34 4.16 2.83 -15.11
N SER A 35 4.38 3.64 -16.12
CA SER A 35 3.30 4.26 -16.88
C SER A 35 3.59 4.32 -18.36
N LYS A 36 2.58 4.06 -19.19
CA LYS A 36 2.58 4.41 -20.61
C LYS A 36 2.36 5.90 -20.83
N LEU A 37 1.71 6.57 -19.88
CA LEU A 37 1.53 8.01 -19.90
C LEU A 37 2.86 8.72 -19.61
N ARG A 38 2.98 9.95 -20.07
CA ARG A 38 4.15 10.77 -19.80
C ARG A 38 4.21 11.12 -18.32
N ILE A 39 5.30 10.80 -17.65
CA ILE A 39 5.64 11.27 -16.30
C ILE A 39 6.15 12.70 -16.41
N LEU A 40 5.49 13.64 -15.74
CA LEU A 40 5.84 15.07 -15.72
C LEU A 40 6.80 15.39 -14.57
N ALA A 41 6.54 14.81 -13.43
CA ALA A 41 7.32 14.94 -12.21
C ALA A 41 7.17 13.66 -11.38
N SER A 42 8.10 13.41 -10.48
CA SER A 42 8.02 12.32 -9.51
C SER A 42 8.87 12.62 -8.29
N GLY A 43 8.59 11.95 -7.18
CA GLY A 43 9.35 12.09 -5.96
C GLY A 43 9.05 10.96 -4.98
N ALA A 44 9.83 10.94 -3.90
CA ALA A 44 9.63 10.01 -2.79
C ALA A 44 9.12 10.77 -1.56
N VAL A 45 8.44 10.04 -0.68
CA VAL A 45 7.99 10.53 0.62
C VAL A 45 8.70 9.70 1.68
N ASP A 46 9.55 10.37 2.45
CA ASP A 46 10.15 9.80 3.64
C ASP A 46 9.37 10.29 4.86
N CYS A 47 9.11 9.40 5.80
CA CYS A 47 8.54 9.78 7.09
C CYS A 47 9.62 9.68 8.14
N VAL A 48 9.95 10.83 8.72
CA VAL A 48 10.88 10.94 9.84
C VAL A 48 10.06 11.23 11.09
N ASN A 49 10.22 10.40 12.11
CA ASN A 49 9.69 10.67 13.44
C ASN A 49 10.81 10.56 14.48
N ASP A 50 10.53 10.94 15.71
CA ASP A 50 11.51 10.95 16.81
C ASP A 50 12.07 9.55 17.16
N VAL A 51 11.44 8.50 16.66
CA VAL A 51 11.77 7.11 17.00
C VAL A 51 12.48 6.40 15.84
N ASP A 52 12.12 6.74 14.59
CA ASP A 52 12.59 6.02 13.41
C ASP A 52 12.54 6.91 12.16
N THR A 53 13.52 6.76 11.29
CA THR A 53 13.50 7.35 9.94
C THR A 53 13.08 6.27 8.97
N ILE A 54 11.80 6.29 8.57
CA ILE A 54 11.28 5.36 7.57
C ILE A 54 11.39 6.03 6.21
N ARG A 55 12.40 5.64 5.48
CA ARG A 55 12.60 6.09 4.09
C ARG A 55 11.64 5.35 3.16
N ALA A 56 11.27 6.02 2.07
CA ALA A 56 10.42 5.45 1.03
C ALA A 56 9.08 4.90 1.53
N THR A 57 8.36 5.67 2.32
CA THR A 57 6.97 5.36 2.69
C THR A 57 6.07 5.35 1.46
N ALA A 58 6.32 6.24 0.51
CA ALA A 58 5.63 6.30 -0.76
C ALA A 58 6.53 6.87 -1.87
N VAL A 59 6.20 6.55 -3.11
CA VAL A 59 6.64 7.25 -4.31
C VAL A 59 5.41 7.87 -4.97
N TRP A 60 5.55 9.05 -5.53
CA TRP A 60 4.50 9.68 -6.32
C TRP A 60 4.99 10.01 -7.73
N ALA A 61 4.06 10.02 -8.67
CA ALA A 61 4.31 10.43 -10.04
C ALA A 61 3.13 11.24 -10.58
N ASP A 62 3.44 12.36 -11.22
CA ASP A 62 2.49 13.16 -11.98
C ASP A 62 2.45 12.67 -13.42
N LEU A 63 1.31 12.17 -13.83
CA LEU A 63 1.07 11.62 -15.14
C LEU A 63 0.25 12.58 -15.98
N ARG A 64 0.68 12.79 -17.24
CA ARG A 64 -0.12 13.54 -18.21
C ARG A 64 -1.26 12.65 -18.73
N LEU A 65 -2.49 13.06 -18.45
CA LEU A 65 -3.70 12.44 -18.98
C LEU A 65 -4.45 13.49 -19.82
N ASP A 66 -4.36 13.39 -21.13
CA ASP A 66 -4.81 14.41 -22.08
C ASP A 66 -4.23 15.80 -21.78
N ARG A 67 -5.05 16.73 -21.32
CA ARG A 67 -4.61 18.08 -20.92
C ARG A 67 -4.43 18.23 -19.41
N ASP A 68 -4.85 17.22 -18.65
CA ASP A 68 -4.86 17.24 -17.19
C ASP A 68 -3.64 16.53 -16.62
N THR A 69 -3.43 16.68 -15.35
CA THR A 69 -2.43 15.97 -14.56
C THR A 69 -3.10 15.08 -13.53
N VAL A 70 -2.68 13.83 -13.46
CA VAL A 70 -3.12 12.88 -12.44
C VAL A 70 -1.91 12.51 -11.58
N ARG A 71 -2.02 12.65 -10.27
CA ARG A 71 -0.98 12.19 -9.34
C ARG A 71 -1.30 10.79 -8.83
N VAL A 72 -0.36 9.88 -9.05
CA VAL A 72 -0.38 8.52 -8.51
C VAL A 72 0.55 8.46 -7.32
N PHE A 73 0.06 8.00 -6.18
CA PHE A 73 0.85 7.63 -5.02
C PHE A 73 0.90 6.10 -4.93
N CYS A 74 2.11 5.55 -4.90
CA CYS A 74 2.35 4.14 -4.62
C CYS A 74 3.03 4.06 -3.25
N ASN A 75 2.41 3.37 -2.29
CA ASN A 75 2.89 3.34 -0.92
C ASN A 75 3.08 1.91 -0.41
N HIS A 76 3.99 1.76 0.55
CA HIS A 76 4.19 0.56 1.34
C HIS A 76 4.43 1.00 2.78
N LEU A 77 3.38 0.92 3.58
CA LEU A 77 3.42 1.36 4.97
C LEU A 77 4.08 0.29 5.85
N ARG A 78 4.45 0.68 7.07
CA ARG A 78 5.13 -0.19 8.02
C ARG A 78 4.38 -1.49 8.24
N SER A 79 5.06 -2.62 7.99
CA SER A 79 4.51 -3.95 8.22
C SER A 79 4.22 -4.20 9.71
N THR A 80 3.20 -5.01 9.98
CA THR A 80 2.90 -5.50 11.33
C THR A 80 3.98 -6.42 11.87
N HIS A 81 4.83 -6.97 11.01
CA HIS A 81 5.87 -7.96 11.35
C HIS A 81 5.33 -9.18 12.12
N ILE A 82 4.11 -9.62 11.83
CA ILE A 82 3.57 -10.87 12.34
C ILE A 82 4.17 -12.01 11.52
N LYS A 83 4.84 -12.92 12.20
CA LYS A 83 5.43 -14.12 11.58
C LYS A 83 4.37 -15.20 11.40
N SER A 84 4.58 -16.13 10.46
CA SER A 84 3.69 -17.29 10.29
C SER A 84 3.49 -18.08 11.59
N SER A 85 4.56 -18.23 12.38
CA SER A 85 4.51 -18.88 13.70
C SER A 85 3.67 -18.13 14.74
N ASP A 86 3.53 -16.81 14.60
CA ASP A 86 2.67 -16.00 15.47
C ASP A 86 1.20 -16.13 15.03
N SER A 87 0.98 -16.17 13.73
CA SER A 87 -0.31 -16.44 13.12
C SER A 87 -0.87 -17.78 13.58
N ASP A 88 -0.08 -18.84 13.45
CA ASP A 88 -0.45 -20.19 13.91
C ASP A 88 -0.73 -20.24 15.41
N TYR A 89 0.08 -19.52 16.20
CA TYR A 89 -0.11 -19.44 17.64
C TYR A 89 -1.41 -18.76 18.04
N LEU A 90 -1.77 -17.65 17.38
CA LEU A 90 -2.99 -16.91 17.65
C LEU A 90 -4.24 -17.67 17.15
N MET A 91 -4.19 -18.22 15.95
CA MET A 91 -5.34 -18.89 15.33
C MET A 91 -5.67 -20.24 15.95
N ASN A 92 -4.66 -20.96 16.45
CA ASN A 92 -4.86 -22.25 17.14
C ASN A 92 -5.12 -22.09 18.65
N TYR A 93 -5.38 -20.87 19.12
CA TYR A 93 -5.68 -20.57 20.52
C TYR A 93 -4.64 -21.10 21.52
N ARG A 94 -3.39 -21.31 21.10
CA ARG A 94 -2.31 -21.83 21.94
C ARG A 94 -2.00 -20.94 23.15
N PHE A 95 -2.34 -19.67 23.06
CA PHE A 95 -2.23 -18.71 24.16
C PHE A 95 -3.15 -19.05 25.35
N LEU A 96 -4.15 -19.93 25.19
CA LEU A 96 -5.03 -20.36 26.27
C LEU A 96 -4.51 -21.60 27.02
N THR A 97 -3.58 -22.35 26.43
CA THR A 97 -3.19 -23.69 26.94
C THR A 97 -1.74 -23.80 27.34
N ASP A 98 -0.88 -22.86 26.92
CA ASP A 98 0.55 -22.95 27.15
C ASP A 98 1.01 -22.02 28.29
N THR A 99 1.73 -22.52 29.28
CA THR A 99 2.26 -21.74 30.40
C THR A 99 3.34 -20.72 30.00
N ALA A 100 4.05 -20.95 28.88
CA ALA A 100 4.97 -19.99 28.26
C ALA A 100 4.25 -18.93 27.39
N SER A 101 2.93 -18.97 27.34
CA SER A 101 2.12 -18.20 26.41
C SER A 101 2.06 -16.71 26.70
N HIS A 102 2.19 -16.31 27.97
CA HIS A 102 2.10 -14.90 28.36
C HIS A 102 3.24 -14.05 27.76
N GLU A 103 4.47 -14.53 27.80
CA GLU A 103 5.62 -13.80 27.24
C GLU A 103 5.52 -13.69 25.72
N LYS A 104 5.13 -14.78 25.05
CA LYS A 104 4.96 -14.80 23.59
C LYS A 104 3.83 -13.87 23.16
N LEU A 105 2.69 -13.93 23.81
CA LEU A 105 1.55 -13.05 23.53
C LEU A 105 1.93 -11.58 23.78
N HIS A 106 2.59 -11.28 24.90
CA HIS A 106 3.08 -9.94 25.20
C HIS A 106 4.07 -9.42 24.14
N SER A 107 4.98 -10.28 23.68
CA SER A 107 5.91 -9.94 22.59
C SER A 107 5.18 -9.62 21.28
N ILE A 108 4.18 -10.43 20.91
CA ILE A 108 3.36 -10.19 19.71
C ILE A 108 2.60 -8.85 19.83
N LEU A 109 1.93 -8.62 20.95
CA LEU A 109 1.17 -7.38 21.20
C LEU A 109 2.06 -6.15 21.23
N SER A 110 3.25 -6.25 21.82
CA SER A 110 4.23 -5.15 21.85
C SER A 110 4.70 -4.78 20.44
N ARG A 111 4.99 -5.77 19.59
CA ARG A 111 5.35 -5.54 18.17
C ARG A 111 4.21 -4.94 17.37
N LEU A 112 2.99 -5.44 17.55
CA LEU A 112 1.79 -4.89 16.91
C LEU A 112 1.60 -3.43 17.29
N ARG A 113 1.66 -3.13 18.58
CA ARG A 113 1.53 -1.76 19.10
C ARG A 113 2.60 -0.83 18.52
N TYR A 114 3.88 -1.24 18.58
CA TYR A 114 4.99 -0.45 18.06
C TYR A 114 4.82 -0.14 16.56
N ASN A 115 4.54 -1.17 15.76
CA ASN A 115 4.39 -1.02 14.33
C ASN A 115 3.13 -0.21 13.95
N SER A 116 2.03 -0.35 14.70
CA SER A 116 0.83 0.48 14.52
C SER A 116 1.08 1.96 14.81
N ILE A 117 1.81 2.29 15.88
CA ILE A 117 2.18 3.67 16.22
C ILE A 117 3.10 4.24 15.12
N SER A 118 4.13 3.50 14.74
CA SER A 118 5.04 3.94 13.67
C SER A 118 4.30 4.15 12.35
N ARG A 119 3.35 3.27 12.00
CA ARG A 119 2.52 3.41 10.80
C ARG A 119 1.57 4.62 10.89
N SER A 120 1.00 4.93 12.06
CA SER A 120 0.14 6.11 12.21
C SER A 120 0.89 7.41 11.88
N HIS A 121 2.14 7.56 12.28
CA HIS A 121 2.97 8.71 11.91
C HIS A 121 3.22 8.80 10.39
N GLN A 122 3.44 7.65 9.73
CA GLN A 122 3.56 7.64 8.27
C GLN A 122 2.27 8.13 7.61
N VAL A 123 1.13 7.64 8.09
CA VAL A 123 -0.20 7.96 7.56
C VAL A 123 -0.57 9.42 7.80
N ASP A 124 -0.25 9.98 8.98
CA ASP A 124 -0.50 11.38 9.29
C ASP A 124 0.20 12.30 8.28
N SER A 125 1.47 12.05 8.00
CA SER A 125 2.26 12.83 7.04
C SER A 125 1.79 12.61 5.60
N LEU A 126 1.58 11.36 5.21
CA LEU A 126 1.21 11.02 3.83
C LEU A 126 -0.20 11.50 3.48
N SER A 127 -1.16 11.36 4.40
CA SER A 127 -2.54 11.83 4.18
C SER A 127 -2.64 13.34 3.99
N GLN A 128 -1.83 14.13 4.69
CA GLN A 128 -1.75 15.58 4.50
C GLN A 128 -1.22 15.92 3.11
N LEU A 129 -0.16 15.24 2.65
CA LEU A 129 0.39 15.43 1.31
C LEU A 129 -0.63 15.04 0.23
N ILE A 130 -1.34 13.93 0.41
CA ILE A 130 -2.41 13.49 -0.50
C ILE A 130 -3.53 14.56 -0.55
N ALA A 131 -3.97 15.05 0.60
CA ALA A 131 -5.03 16.04 0.69
C ALA A 131 -4.64 17.40 0.06
N ALA A 132 -3.37 17.81 0.20
CA ALA A 132 -2.84 19.04 -0.37
C ALA A 132 -2.58 18.97 -1.90
N THR A 133 -2.71 17.80 -2.50
CA THR A 133 -2.48 17.63 -3.94
C THR A 133 -3.60 18.28 -4.77
N PRO A 134 -3.29 19.22 -5.68
CA PRO A 134 -4.31 19.92 -6.46
C PRO A 134 -4.83 19.12 -7.66
N HIS A 135 -4.23 17.99 -7.96
CA HIS A 135 -4.56 17.15 -9.11
C HIS A 135 -5.53 16.03 -8.74
N ALA A 136 -6.20 15.46 -9.74
CA ALA A 136 -6.86 14.17 -9.61
C ALA A 136 -5.89 13.12 -9.05
N ARG A 137 -6.34 12.27 -8.12
CA ARG A 137 -5.46 11.42 -7.30
C ARG A 137 -5.82 9.95 -7.41
N ILE A 138 -4.79 9.13 -7.52
CA ILE A 138 -4.87 7.68 -7.33
C ILE A 138 -3.87 7.34 -6.23
N VAL A 139 -4.35 6.71 -5.16
CA VAL A 139 -3.52 6.27 -4.03
C VAL A 139 -3.61 4.76 -3.94
N CYS A 140 -2.50 4.08 -4.16
CA CYS A 140 -2.47 2.62 -4.19
C CYS A 140 -1.26 2.07 -3.44
N GLY A 141 -1.34 0.79 -3.07
CA GLY A 141 -0.25 0.05 -2.44
C GLY A 141 -0.67 -0.71 -1.20
N ASP A 142 0.33 -1.27 -0.54
CA ASP A 142 0.18 -2.01 0.71
C ASP A 142 0.12 -1.05 1.90
N PHE A 143 -1.05 -0.99 2.54
CA PHE A 143 -1.24 -0.19 3.76
C PHE A 143 -0.84 -0.97 5.01
N ASN A 144 -0.57 -2.28 4.89
CA ASN A 144 -0.26 -3.17 5.99
C ASN A 144 -1.29 -3.12 7.14
N ASP A 145 -2.54 -2.77 6.82
CA ASP A 145 -3.62 -2.60 7.79
C ASP A 145 -5.00 -2.88 7.16
N THR A 146 -5.96 -3.24 7.98
CA THR A 146 -7.30 -3.65 7.55
C THR A 146 -8.25 -2.45 7.37
N PRO A 147 -9.43 -2.64 6.72
CA PRO A 147 -10.41 -1.56 6.51
C PRO A 147 -11.00 -0.95 7.79
N LEU A 148 -10.81 -1.57 8.95
CA LEU A 148 -11.30 -1.07 10.23
C LEU A 148 -10.27 -0.19 10.97
N SER A 149 -9.08 -0.04 10.41
CA SER A 149 -7.95 0.62 11.06
C SER A 149 -8.00 2.16 10.96
N TYR A 150 -7.22 2.78 11.83
CA TYR A 150 -6.89 4.21 11.75
C TYR A 150 -6.25 4.56 10.39
N THR A 151 -5.31 3.73 9.95
CA THR A 151 -4.59 3.83 8.67
C THR A 151 -5.56 3.99 7.51
N TYR A 152 -6.46 3.02 7.33
CA TYR A 152 -7.43 3.04 6.24
C TYR A 152 -8.36 4.24 6.32
N ARG A 153 -8.90 4.53 7.52
CA ARG A 153 -9.82 5.66 7.71
C ARG A 153 -9.21 7.00 7.33
N LEU A 154 -7.92 7.21 7.64
CA LEU A 154 -7.24 8.46 7.34
C LEU A 154 -6.85 8.55 5.87
N MET A 155 -6.27 7.48 5.31
CA MET A 155 -5.86 7.42 3.90
C MET A 155 -7.03 7.49 2.92
N SER A 156 -8.20 6.97 3.28
CA SER A 156 -9.41 7.00 2.43
C SER A 156 -10.23 8.29 2.55
N ARG A 157 -9.82 9.25 3.38
CA ARG A 157 -10.59 10.48 3.58
C ARG A 157 -10.66 11.32 2.29
N GLY A 158 -11.89 11.54 1.79
CA GLY A 158 -12.11 12.28 0.54
C GLY A 158 -11.67 11.52 -0.70
N LEU A 159 -11.62 10.18 -0.62
CA LEU A 159 -11.34 9.29 -1.74
C LEU A 159 -12.35 8.15 -1.76
N GLN A 160 -12.65 7.65 -2.95
CA GLN A 160 -13.46 6.47 -3.18
C GLN A 160 -12.55 5.21 -3.10
N ASP A 161 -12.97 4.19 -2.37
CA ASP A 161 -12.29 2.89 -2.36
C ASP A 161 -12.80 2.03 -3.53
N ALA A 162 -11.93 1.70 -4.46
CA ALA A 162 -12.30 0.95 -5.66
C ALA A 162 -12.98 -0.40 -5.36
N PHE A 163 -12.59 -1.07 -4.25
CA PHE A 163 -13.29 -2.27 -3.81
C PHE A 163 -14.73 -1.98 -3.36
N ARG A 164 -14.95 -0.91 -2.61
CA ARG A 164 -16.30 -0.55 -2.14
C ARG A 164 -17.22 -0.16 -3.29
N GLU A 165 -16.67 0.40 -4.37
CA GLU A 165 -17.42 0.80 -5.55
C GLU A 165 -17.79 -0.39 -6.45
N LYS A 166 -16.85 -1.31 -6.72
CA LYS A 166 -17.03 -2.36 -7.73
C LYS A 166 -16.55 -3.75 -7.29
N GLY A 167 -16.01 -3.89 -6.10
CA GLY A 167 -15.63 -5.19 -5.56
C GLY A 167 -16.83 -6.05 -5.20
N ARG A 168 -16.63 -7.35 -5.11
CA ARG A 168 -17.64 -8.33 -4.71
C ARG A 168 -17.09 -9.30 -3.68
N GLY A 169 -17.94 -9.70 -2.74
CA GLY A 169 -17.56 -10.66 -1.69
C GLY A 169 -16.49 -10.12 -0.75
N PHE A 170 -15.59 -10.99 -0.34
CA PHE A 170 -14.44 -10.65 0.48
C PHE A 170 -13.22 -10.47 -0.41
N SER A 171 -12.62 -9.28 -0.43
CA SER A 171 -11.34 -9.07 -1.11
C SER A 171 -10.22 -9.52 -0.19
N HIS A 172 -9.48 -10.52 -0.61
CA HIS A 172 -8.27 -10.98 0.06
C HIS A 172 -7.09 -10.58 -0.81
N THR A 173 -6.26 -9.70 -0.31
CA THR A 173 -5.04 -9.27 -1.04
C THR A 173 -3.79 -9.87 -0.44
N TYR A 174 -3.85 -10.38 0.78
CA TYR A 174 -2.75 -11.01 1.49
C TYR A 174 -3.04 -12.48 1.82
N ARG A 175 -2.12 -13.38 1.46
CA ARG A 175 -2.25 -14.83 1.65
C ARG A 175 -1.99 -15.31 3.07
N GLY A 176 -1.33 -14.50 3.90
CA GLY A 176 -1.17 -14.78 5.31
C GLY A 176 -2.50 -14.75 6.06
N PHE A 177 -2.53 -15.26 7.29
CA PHE A 177 -3.75 -15.37 8.10
C PHE A 177 -4.91 -16.06 7.37
N TYR A 178 -4.60 -17.21 6.72
CA TYR A 178 -5.60 -18.00 5.97
C TYR A 178 -6.29 -17.22 4.85
N ASN A 179 -5.58 -16.28 4.22
CA ASN A 179 -6.09 -15.49 3.11
C ASN A 179 -7.36 -14.71 3.48
N THR A 180 -7.36 -14.01 4.61
CA THR A 180 -8.54 -13.31 5.13
C THR A 180 -8.44 -11.79 5.07
N PHE A 181 -7.24 -11.22 4.85
CA PHE A 181 -7.04 -9.79 4.97
C PHE A 181 -6.93 -9.10 3.61
N ARG A 182 -7.62 -7.97 3.52
CA ARG A 182 -7.41 -6.95 2.50
C ARG A 182 -6.55 -5.85 3.10
N ILE A 183 -5.30 -5.73 2.67
CA ILE A 183 -4.34 -4.74 3.14
C ILE A 183 -3.75 -3.91 2.00
N ASP A 184 -4.01 -4.31 0.75
CA ASP A 184 -3.68 -3.56 -0.45
C ASP A 184 -4.92 -2.82 -0.96
N TYR A 185 -4.77 -1.56 -1.30
CA TYR A 185 -5.88 -0.68 -1.66
C TYR A 185 -5.61 0.08 -2.94
N VAL A 186 -6.69 0.46 -3.61
CA VAL A 186 -6.72 1.47 -4.66
C VAL A 186 -7.82 2.46 -4.32
N LEU A 187 -7.42 3.67 -3.99
CA LEU A 187 -8.30 4.78 -3.62
C LEU A 187 -8.18 5.86 -4.68
N VAL A 188 -9.28 6.48 -5.07
CA VAL A 188 -9.31 7.47 -6.15
C VAL A 188 -10.13 8.69 -5.75
N SER A 189 -9.76 9.87 -6.25
CA SER A 189 -10.57 11.08 -6.11
C SER A 189 -11.85 11.02 -6.97
N ASP A 190 -12.79 11.89 -6.69
CA ASP A 190 -14.10 11.94 -7.38
C ASP A 190 -13.99 12.26 -8.89
N ASP A 191 -12.78 12.63 -9.35
CA ASP A 191 -12.48 12.77 -10.77
C ASP A 191 -12.54 11.45 -11.55
N PHE A 192 -12.60 10.32 -10.84
CA PHE A 192 -12.63 8.99 -11.45
C PHE A 192 -13.94 8.26 -11.16
N GLU A 193 -14.43 7.56 -12.18
CA GLU A 193 -15.43 6.52 -12.05
C GLU A 193 -14.73 5.15 -12.00
N VAL A 194 -14.97 4.36 -10.96
CA VAL A 194 -14.48 2.98 -10.90
C VAL A 194 -15.36 2.10 -11.78
N LEU A 195 -14.78 1.44 -12.77
CA LEU A 195 -15.51 0.58 -13.71
C LEU A 195 -15.44 -0.91 -13.29
N SER A 196 -14.29 -1.36 -12.82
CA SER A 196 -14.13 -2.73 -12.30
C SER A 196 -13.04 -2.80 -11.24
N TYR A 197 -13.14 -3.82 -10.38
CA TYR A 197 -12.15 -4.18 -9.37
C TYR A 197 -11.99 -5.70 -9.35
N GLU A 198 -10.77 -6.18 -9.46
CA GLU A 198 -10.46 -7.61 -9.52
C GLU A 198 -9.18 -7.92 -8.73
N VAL A 199 -9.19 -9.05 -8.02
CA VAL A 199 -8.03 -9.59 -7.30
C VAL A 199 -7.85 -11.03 -7.72
N PRO A 200 -7.12 -11.30 -8.82
CA PRO A 200 -6.85 -12.66 -9.24
C PRO A 200 -5.89 -13.35 -8.26
N SER A 201 -6.20 -14.62 -7.97
CA SER A 201 -5.33 -15.44 -7.12
C SER A 201 -4.03 -15.78 -7.83
N VAL A 202 -2.90 -15.58 -7.15
CA VAL A 202 -1.56 -15.96 -7.64
C VAL A 202 -0.83 -16.75 -6.57
N GLU A 203 0.12 -17.61 -6.99
CA GLU A 203 0.87 -18.48 -6.07
C GLU A 203 2.32 -18.05 -5.86
N PHE A 204 2.84 -17.21 -6.72
CA PHE A 204 4.25 -16.78 -6.71
C PHE A 204 4.55 -15.59 -5.77
N SER A 205 3.54 -15.07 -5.09
CA SER A 205 3.67 -13.98 -4.12
C SER A 205 2.78 -14.26 -2.91
N ASP A 206 3.10 -13.70 -1.78
CA ASP A 206 2.27 -13.65 -0.58
C ASP A 206 1.19 -12.56 -0.64
N HIS A 207 1.23 -11.69 -1.66
CA HIS A 207 0.15 -10.77 -2.00
C HIS A 207 -0.45 -11.11 -3.36
N HIS A 208 -1.76 -10.92 -3.48
CA HIS A 208 -2.47 -10.98 -4.74
C HIS A 208 -2.48 -9.60 -5.41
N PRO A 209 -2.29 -9.53 -6.75
CA PRO A 209 -2.34 -8.25 -7.45
C PRO A 209 -3.77 -7.69 -7.46
N VAL A 210 -3.88 -6.37 -7.38
CA VAL A 210 -5.15 -5.66 -7.49
C VAL A 210 -5.23 -4.99 -8.85
N PHE A 211 -6.26 -5.31 -9.64
CA PHE A 211 -6.56 -4.69 -10.92
C PHE A 211 -7.78 -3.80 -10.80
N VAL A 212 -7.64 -2.55 -11.21
CA VAL A 212 -8.74 -1.59 -11.22
C VAL A 212 -8.82 -0.91 -12.58
N ARG A 213 -10.02 -0.86 -13.13
CA ARG A 213 -10.29 -0.07 -14.33
C ARG A 213 -11.01 1.21 -13.91
N LEU A 214 -10.44 2.33 -14.33
CA LEU A 214 -10.92 3.65 -14.01
C LEU A 214 -11.30 4.40 -15.31
N LYS A 215 -12.34 5.20 -15.24
CA LYS A 215 -12.66 6.21 -16.26
C LYS A 215 -12.42 7.58 -15.65
N TYR A 216 -11.61 8.38 -16.31
CA TYR A 216 -11.35 9.76 -15.90
C TYR A 216 -12.47 10.66 -16.41
N ASN A 217 -13.08 11.40 -15.50
CA ASN A 217 -14.10 12.39 -15.82
C ASN A 217 -13.42 13.76 -15.82
N SER A 218 -12.92 14.18 -16.97
CA SER A 218 -12.32 15.50 -17.11
C SER A 218 -13.33 16.57 -16.68
N GLN A 219 -13.02 17.30 -15.62
CA GLN A 219 -13.81 18.47 -15.23
C GLN A 219 -13.53 19.61 -16.21
N ARG A 220 -14.16 19.54 -17.37
CA ARG A 220 -14.17 20.66 -18.29
C ARG A 220 -15.52 21.32 -18.28
N GLN A 221 -15.52 22.46 -17.72
CA GLN A 221 -16.30 23.54 -18.22
C GLN A 221 -15.36 24.62 -18.74
#